data_052a19b5fa88fa46da866cd246b378b4
#
_entry.id   052a19b5fa88fa46da866cd246b378b4
#
_cell.length_a   1.000
_cell.length_b   1.000
_cell.length_c   1.000
_cell.angle_alpha   90.00
_cell.angle_beta   90.00
_cell.angle_gamma   90.00
#
_symmetry.space_group_name_H-M   'P 1'
#
loop_
_entity.id
_entity.type
_entity.pdbx_description
1 polymer ?
#
loop_
_entity_poly.entity_id
_entity_poly.type
_entity_poly.pdbx_seq_one_letter_code
_entity_poly.pdbx_strand_id
1 'polypeptide(L)'
;MIASTTAFAQISENSSKNPIAYSNNNPLHYRIASLDPRLNISSQQMIELSKQAAAIWEKDTGQKYFVYDPKAELVIHLVFDQRQVRSMKRSENLYILEQKQQIWLNQNQQLQNIIENLAQSATQLELQKIEYQSNTAKYQKTLQKLETSRLQKSLMMTLQQQQQLLKQQSADLQNQIEQHNLLVQQLNNEVEKSKQLHQQLNESVAAFNQNFKPQVIHKGQFDGK
;
A
#
# COMPACT_ATOMS: atom_id res chain seq x y z
N MET A 1 7.15 -9.61 -5.53
CA MET A 1 8.38 -9.72 -4.72
C MET A 1 8.46 -11.15 -4.19
N ILE A 2 9.50 -11.88 -4.58
CA ILE A 2 9.70 -13.28 -4.20
C ILE A 2 10.31 -13.26 -2.80
N ALA A 3 9.57 -13.76 -1.80
CA ALA A 3 10.09 -13.94 -0.47
C ALA A 3 11.14 -15.06 -0.50
N SER A 4 12.41 -14.70 -0.35
CA SER A 4 13.50 -15.68 -0.21
C SER A 4 13.37 -16.36 1.15
N THR A 5 12.79 -17.53 1.17
CA THR A 5 12.82 -18.44 2.32
C THR A 5 14.23 -19.05 2.38
N THR A 6 15.06 -18.55 3.31
CA THR A 6 16.33 -19.20 3.62
C THR A 6 16.04 -20.48 4.43
N ALA A 7 16.07 -21.60 3.75
CA ALA A 7 16.02 -22.91 4.38
C ALA A 7 17.42 -23.26 4.90
N PHE A 8 17.54 -23.53 6.20
CA PHE A 8 18.77 -24.07 6.76
C PHE A 8 18.64 -25.59 6.86
N ALA A 9 19.57 -26.29 6.21
CA ALA A 9 19.69 -27.73 6.35
C ALA A 9 20.58 -28.04 7.57
N GLN A 10 20.09 -28.82 8.51
CA GLN A 10 20.85 -29.36 9.62
C GLN A 10 21.33 -30.76 9.26
N ILE A 11 22.65 -30.97 9.27
CA ILE A 11 23.24 -32.28 9.11
C ILE A 11 23.22 -32.94 10.49
N SER A 12 22.46 -34.01 10.66
CA SER A 12 22.45 -34.79 11.90
C SER A 12 23.70 -35.64 11.98
N GLU A 13 24.61 -35.30 12.91
CA GLU A 13 25.78 -36.14 13.25
C GLU A 13 25.34 -37.35 14.09
N ASN A 14 24.67 -38.29 13.49
CA ASN A 14 24.55 -39.65 14.05
C ASN A 14 24.96 -40.66 13.02
N SER A 15 26.24 -40.68 12.74
CA SER A 15 26.80 -41.71 11.84
C SER A 15 28.21 -42.12 12.26
N SER A 16 28.30 -43.42 12.52
CA SER A 16 29.51 -44.18 12.70
C SER A 16 30.70 -43.66 11.85
N LYS A 17 31.81 -43.56 12.50
CA LYS A 17 33.25 -43.49 12.28
C LYS A 17 33.89 -43.71 10.88
N ASN A 18 33.22 -43.44 9.77
CA ASN A 18 33.92 -43.35 8.50
C ASN A 18 33.67 -41.98 7.87
N PRO A 19 34.67 -41.10 7.72
CA PRO A 19 34.54 -39.91 6.93
C PRO A 19 34.19 -40.35 5.51
N ILE A 20 33.08 -39.88 4.97
CA ILE A 20 32.72 -40.06 3.57
C ILE A 20 33.83 -39.36 2.76
N ALA A 21 34.76 -40.18 2.22
CA ALA A 21 35.87 -39.67 1.45
C ALA A 21 35.32 -39.06 0.13
N TYR A 22 35.38 -37.77 0.03
CA TYR A 22 35.15 -37.05 -1.22
C TYR A 22 36.18 -37.51 -2.25
N SER A 23 35.72 -38.13 -3.31
CA SER A 23 36.51 -38.36 -4.52
C SER A 23 35.85 -37.63 -5.67
N ASN A 24 36.63 -36.94 -6.50
CA ASN A 24 36.15 -36.18 -7.67
C ASN A 24 35.36 -37.02 -8.69
N ASN A 25 35.34 -38.35 -8.54
CA ASN A 25 34.62 -39.27 -9.42
C ASN A 25 33.35 -39.91 -8.77
N ASN A 26 33.01 -39.56 -7.52
CA ASN A 26 31.86 -40.17 -6.84
C ASN A 26 30.98 -39.07 -6.22
N PRO A 27 29.86 -38.72 -6.87
CA PRO A 27 28.98 -37.69 -6.36
C PRO A 27 28.32 -38.11 -5.05
N LEU A 28 28.05 -37.17 -4.18
CA LEU A 28 27.37 -37.39 -2.91
C LEU A 28 25.91 -37.69 -3.18
N HIS A 29 25.48 -38.93 -2.86
CA HIS A 29 24.08 -39.32 -2.94
C HIS A 29 23.33 -38.85 -1.71
N TYR A 30 22.14 -38.24 -1.93
CA TYR A 30 21.30 -37.76 -0.86
C TYR A 30 19.82 -38.08 -1.09
N ARG A 31 19.06 -38.17 -0.01
CA ARG A 31 17.61 -38.27 -0.04
C ARG A 31 16.97 -37.18 0.82
N ILE A 32 15.69 -36.91 0.59
CA ILE A 32 14.90 -35.99 1.38
C ILE A 32 14.13 -36.82 2.42
N ALA A 33 14.15 -36.38 3.68
CA ALA A 33 13.30 -36.96 4.73
C ALA A 33 11.81 -36.67 4.48
N SER A 34 10.94 -37.34 5.22
CA SER A 34 9.53 -36.96 5.26
C SER A 34 9.39 -35.51 5.71
N LEU A 35 8.59 -34.72 4.99
CA LEU A 35 8.40 -33.31 5.25
C LEU A 35 7.28 -33.09 6.29
N ASP A 36 7.49 -32.10 7.15
CA ASP A 36 6.44 -31.64 8.05
C ASP A 36 5.33 -30.96 7.20
N PRO A 37 4.06 -31.35 7.34
CA PRO A 37 2.95 -30.77 6.57
C PRO A 37 2.81 -29.25 6.73
N ARG A 38 3.29 -28.67 7.83
CA ARG A 38 3.29 -27.24 8.11
C ARG A 38 4.21 -26.43 7.18
N LEU A 39 5.17 -27.08 6.54
CA LEU A 39 6.07 -26.43 5.56
C LEU A 39 5.38 -26.05 4.26
N ASN A 40 4.17 -26.57 4.00
CA ASN A 40 3.39 -26.31 2.79
C ASN A 40 4.18 -26.50 1.49
N ILE A 41 5.07 -27.47 1.48
CA ILE A 41 5.88 -27.86 0.34
C ILE A 41 5.74 -29.36 0.10
N SER A 42 5.54 -29.77 -1.15
CA SER A 42 5.49 -31.17 -1.48
C SER A 42 6.89 -31.80 -1.58
N SER A 43 6.98 -33.12 -1.37
CA SER A 43 8.24 -33.83 -1.55
C SER A 43 8.82 -33.68 -2.95
N GLN A 44 7.96 -33.64 -3.96
CA GLN A 44 8.39 -33.42 -5.35
C GLN A 44 8.99 -32.02 -5.55
N GLN A 45 8.37 -30.99 -5.02
CA GLN A 45 8.91 -29.63 -5.07
C GLN A 45 10.23 -29.52 -4.34
N MET A 46 10.39 -30.18 -3.18
CA MET A 46 11.64 -30.16 -2.44
C MET A 46 12.78 -30.87 -3.19
N ILE A 47 12.48 -32.00 -3.83
CA ILE A 47 13.44 -32.72 -4.68
C ILE A 47 13.88 -31.82 -5.83
N GLU A 48 12.97 -31.12 -6.47
CA GLU A 48 13.30 -30.23 -7.58
C GLU A 48 14.14 -29.04 -7.13
N LEU A 49 13.80 -28.41 -6.02
CA LEU A 49 14.61 -27.33 -5.43
C LEU A 49 16.01 -27.79 -5.05
N SER A 50 16.14 -29.01 -4.51
CA SER A 50 17.46 -29.57 -4.16
C SER A 50 18.33 -29.83 -5.38
N LYS A 51 17.73 -30.30 -6.48
CA LYS A 51 18.43 -30.47 -7.77
C LYS A 51 18.86 -29.12 -8.38
N GLN A 52 18.00 -28.10 -8.30
CA GLN A 52 18.34 -26.75 -8.75
C GLN A 52 19.50 -26.15 -7.92
N ALA A 53 19.48 -26.36 -6.61
CA ALA A 53 20.58 -25.95 -5.73
C ALA A 53 21.90 -26.67 -6.08
N ALA A 54 21.86 -27.97 -6.33
CA ALA A 54 23.01 -28.75 -6.79
C ALA A 54 23.56 -28.20 -8.12
N ALA A 55 22.70 -27.93 -9.09
CA ALA A 55 23.08 -27.38 -10.39
C ALA A 55 23.80 -26.02 -10.31
N ILE A 56 23.46 -25.16 -9.30
CA ILE A 56 24.18 -23.91 -9.08
C ILE A 56 25.64 -24.15 -8.72
N TRP A 57 25.92 -25.14 -7.86
CA TRP A 57 27.30 -25.51 -7.48
C TRP A 57 28.07 -26.20 -8.58
N GLU A 58 27.37 -26.92 -9.46
CA GLU A 58 27.96 -27.72 -10.55
C GLU A 58 28.24 -26.88 -11.80
N LYS A 59 27.59 -25.73 -11.94
CA LYS A 59 27.63 -24.88 -13.14
C LYS A 59 29.02 -24.43 -13.53
N ASP A 60 29.83 -24.04 -12.53
CA ASP A 60 31.17 -23.45 -12.79
C ASP A 60 32.25 -24.50 -12.98
N THR A 61 32.00 -25.73 -12.53
CA THR A 61 32.98 -26.82 -12.55
C THR A 61 32.69 -27.87 -13.61
N GLY A 62 31.47 -27.94 -14.12
CA GLY A 62 30.98 -28.96 -15.04
C GLY A 62 30.98 -30.39 -14.46
N GLN A 63 31.20 -30.53 -13.14
CA GLN A 63 31.22 -31.83 -12.45
C GLN A 63 29.92 -31.99 -11.62
N LYS A 64 29.41 -33.23 -11.54
CA LYS A 64 28.31 -33.58 -10.65
C LYS A 64 28.81 -33.86 -9.25
N TYR A 65 28.40 -33.05 -8.30
CA TYR A 65 28.76 -33.21 -6.88
C TYR A 65 27.63 -33.86 -6.07
N PHE A 66 26.39 -33.72 -6.49
CA PHE A 66 25.23 -34.17 -5.73
C PHE A 66 24.23 -34.93 -6.61
N VAL A 67 23.78 -36.08 -6.15
CA VAL A 67 22.78 -36.91 -6.83
C VAL A 67 21.68 -37.28 -5.88
N TYR A 68 20.44 -36.98 -6.26
CA TYR A 68 19.28 -37.44 -5.51
C TYR A 68 19.10 -38.94 -5.71
N ASP A 69 19.07 -39.68 -4.61
CA ASP A 69 18.82 -41.12 -4.55
C ASP A 69 17.93 -41.44 -3.36
N PRO A 70 16.71 -41.97 -3.58
CA PRO A 70 15.79 -42.29 -2.49
C PRO A 70 16.30 -43.28 -1.45
N LYS A 71 17.35 -44.03 -1.81
CA LYS A 71 18.01 -45.04 -0.94
C LYS A 71 19.28 -44.54 -0.29
N ALA A 72 19.68 -43.28 -0.52
CA ALA A 72 20.91 -42.72 0.03
C ALA A 72 20.90 -42.73 1.56
N GLU A 73 22.07 -42.92 2.15
CA GLU A 73 22.29 -42.84 3.59
C GLU A 73 22.22 -41.39 4.08
N LEU A 74 22.76 -40.45 3.31
CA LEU A 74 22.67 -39.02 3.66
C LEU A 74 21.24 -38.52 3.51
N VAL A 75 20.72 -37.99 4.59
CA VAL A 75 19.33 -37.51 4.67
C VAL A 75 19.30 -36.02 4.87
N ILE A 76 18.64 -35.29 3.98
CA ILE A 76 18.33 -33.88 4.17
C ILE A 76 16.99 -33.74 4.91
N HIS A 77 17.04 -33.15 6.08
CA HIS A 77 15.86 -32.85 6.88
C HIS A 77 15.47 -31.38 6.75
N LEU A 78 14.24 -31.09 6.34
CA LEU A 78 13.66 -29.78 6.54
C LEU A 78 13.03 -29.72 7.95
N VAL A 79 13.56 -28.84 8.77
CA VAL A 79 13.08 -28.68 10.15
C VAL A 79 12.13 -27.49 10.22
N PHE A 80 10.89 -27.74 10.68
CA PHE A 80 9.94 -26.69 11.01
C PHE A 80 10.19 -26.23 12.45
N ASP A 81 10.94 -25.17 12.62
CA ASP A 81 11.31 -24.64 13.93
C ASP A 81 10.71 -23.24 14.20
N GLN A 82 11.06 -22.67 15.35
CA GLN A 82 10.59 -21.34 15.76
C GLN A 82 10.98 -20.22 14.78
N ARG A 83 12.03 -20.41 13.97
CA ARG A 83 12.45 -19.42 12.97
C ARG A 83 11.46 -19.36 11.80
N GLN A 84 10.96 -20.54 11.35
CA GLN A 84 9.90 -20.60 10.33
C GLN A 84 8.62 -19.99 10.86
N VAL A 85 8.19 -20.33 12.07
CA VAL A 85 7.01 -19.74 12.72
C VAL A 85 7.15 -18.21 12.77
N ARG A 86 8.32 -17.71 13.19
CA ARG A 86 8.59 -16.27 13.26
C ARG A 86 8.58 -15.62 11.88
N SER A 87 9.16 -16.28 10.87
CA SER A 87 9.18 -15.81 9.47
C SER A 87 7.76 -15.72 8.90
N MET A 88 6.94 -16.75 9.12
CA MET A 88 5.53 -16.74 8.68
C MET A 88 4.74 -15.61 9.34
N LYS A 89 4.85 -15.46 10.67
CA LYS A 89 4.21 -14.36 11.39
C LYS A 89 4.68 -12.99 10.90
N ARG A 90 5.97 -12.85 10.60
CA ARG A 90 6.50 -11.61 10.03
C ARG A 90 5.90 -11.31 8.66
N SER A 91 5.81 -12.31 7.79
CA SER A 91 5.22 -12.17 6.45
C SER A 91 3.74 -11.78 6.52
N GLU A 92 2.97 -12.43 7.39
CA GLU A 92 1.57 -12.10 7.64
C GLU A 92 1.39 -10.66 8.14
N ASN A 93 2.20 -10.25 9.12
CA ASN A 93 2.15 -8.88 9.64
C ASN A 93 2.58 -7.83 8.60
N LEU A 94 3.57 -8.15 7.75
CA LEU A 94 3.94 -7.28 6.63
C LEU A 94 2.78 -7.10 5.65
N TYR A 95 2.10 -8.18 5.29
CA TYR A 95 0.93 -8.10 4.43
C TYR A 95 -0.17 -7.21 5.03
N ILE A 96 -0.44 -7.33 6.34
CA ILE A 96 -1.41 -6.48 7.03
C ILE A 96 -0.97 -5.00 7.00
N LEU A 97 0.32 -4.71 7.18
CA LEU A 97 0.85 -3.35 7.08
C LEU A 97 0.72 -2.78 5.67
N GLU A 98 1.00 -3.56 4.64
CA GLU A 98 0.83 -3.16 3.24
C GLU A 98 -0.63 -2.82 2.93
N GLN A 99 -1.58 -3.63 3.43
CA GLN A 99 -3.02 -3.35 3.29
C GLN A 99 -3.41 -2.03 3.98
N LYS A 100 -2.96 -1.80 5.21
CA LYS A 100 -3.22 -0.55 5.94
C LYS A 100 -2.62 0.66 5.22
N GLN A 101 -1.40 0.53 4.71
CA GLN A 101 -0.76 1.58 3.93
C GLN A 101 -1.56 1.90 2.66
N GLN A 102 -2.04 0.89 1.95
CA GLN A 102 -2.84 1.10 0.75
C GLN A 102 -4.18 1.80 1.06
N ILE A 103 -4.83 1.44 2.16
CA ILE A 103 -6.05 2.11 2.62
C ILE A 103 -5.77 3.59 2.88
N TRP A 104 -4.69 3.92 3.59
CA TRP A 104 -4.31 5.30 3.86
C TRP A 104 -3.96 6.10 2.59
N LEU A 105 -3.26 5.49 1.63
CA LEU A 105 -2.96 6.11 0.34
C LEU A 105 -4.23 6.43 -0.46
N ASN A 106 -5.18 5.50 -0.50
CA ASN A 106 -6.48 5.70 -1.16
C ASN A 106 -7.26 6.84 -0.49
N GLN A 107 -7.23 6.91 0.85
CA GLN A 107 -7.86 7.99 1.60
C GLN A 107 -7.26 9.36 1.27
N ASN A 108 -5.93 9.44 1.16
CA ASN A 108 -5.25 10.68 0.76
C ASN A 108 -5.58 11.10 -0.67
N GLN A 109 -5.73 10.15 -1.59
CA GLN A 109 -6.17 10.45 -2.94
C GLN A 109 -7.60 11.04 -2.97
N GLN A 110 -8.51 10.52 -2.14
CA GLN A 110 -9.85 11.07 -1.99
C GLN A 110 -9.83 12.50 -1.41
N LEU A 111 -8.96 12.76 -0.43
CA LEU A 111 -8.74 14.10 0.12
C LEU A 111 -8.29 15.09 -0.96
N GLN A 112 -7.35 14.73 -1.81
CA GLN A 112 -6.89 15.58 -2.91
C GLN A 112 -8.03 15.93 -3.86
N ASN A 113 -8.86 14.96 -4.23
CA ASN A 113 -10.02 15.20 -5.09
C ASN A 113 -11.02 16.18 -4.45
N ILE A 114 -11.24 16.08 -3.14
CA ILE A 114 -12.15 17.01 -2.43
C ILE A 114 -11.54 18.42 -2.40
N ILE A 115 -10.23 18.55 -2.16
CA ILE A 115 -9.52 19.84 -2.17
C ILE A 115 -9.63 20.50 -3.55
N GLU A 116 -9.44 19.75 -4.63
CA GLU A 116 -9.57 20.25 -6.00
C GLU A 116 -11.00 20.71 -6.30
N ASN A 117 -12.00 19.90 -5.91
CA ASN A 117 -13.41 20.27 -6.06
C ASN A 117 -13.76 21.54 -5.27
N LEU A 118 -13.23 21.66 -4.05
CA LEU A 118 -13.42 22.84 -3.21
C LEU A 118 -12.81 24.09 -3.84
N ALA A 119 -11.61 24.01 -4.41
CA ALA A 119 -10.96 25.10 -5.11
C ALA A 119 -11.76 25.55 -6.35
N GLN A 120 -12.29 24.61 -7.12
CA GLN A 120 -13.16 24.89 -8.27
C GLN A 120 -14.45 25.57 -7.81
N SER A 121 -15.11 25.04 -6.77
CA SER A 121 -16.32 25.63 -6.18
C SER A 121 -16.08 27.06 -5.68
N ALA A 122 -14.97 27.33 -5.01
CA ALA A 122 -14.60 28.67 -4.55
C ALA A 122 -14.42 29.65 -5.72
N THR A 123 -13.77 29.21 -6.79
CA THR A 123 -13.59 30.02 -8.00
C THR A 123 -14.93 30.36 -8.68
N GLN A 124 -15.81 29.38 -8.81
CA GLN A 124 -17.15 29.58 -9.37
C GLN A 124 -18.01 30.55 -8.53
N LEU A 125 -17.96 30.40 -7.20
CA LEU A 125 -18.64 31.32 -6.29
C LEU A 125 -18.16 32.77 -6.45
N GLU A 126 -16.86 32.97 -6.57
CA GLU A 126 -16.33 34.32 -6.73
C GLU A 126 -16.74 34.95 -8.08
N LEU A 127 -16.72 34.17 -9.16
CA LEU A 127 -17.20 34.64 -10.47
C LEU A 127 -18.68 35.04 -10.44
N GLN A 128 -19.52 34.20 -9.84
CA GLN A 128 -20.96 34.50 -9.73
C GLN A 128 -21.23 35.71 -8.84
N LYS A 129 -20.49 35.86 -7.77
CA LYS A 129 -20.59 37.03 -6.88
C LYS A 129 -20.26 38.32 -7.63
N ILE A 130 -19.19 38.31 -8.44
CA ILE A 130 -18.81 39.46 -9.29
C ILE A 130 -19.92 39.76 -10.28
N GLU A 131 -20.49 38.73 -10.93
CA GLU A 131 -21.58 38.90 -11.87
C GLU A 131 -22.84 39.48 -11.20
N TYR A 132 -23.23 38.94 -10.05
CA TYR A 132 -24.36 39.43 -9.24
C TYR A 132 -24.16 40.91 -8.86
N GLN A 133 -22.96 41.25 -8.40
CA GLN A 133 -22.62 42.65 -8.04
C GLN A 133 -22.72 43.58 -9.26
N SER A 134 -22.22 43.13 -10.42
CA SER A 134 -22.31 43.89 -11.68
C SER A 134 -23.78 44.13 -12.10
N ASN A 135 -24.59 43.09 -12.03
CA ASN A 135 -26.01 43.18 -12.38
C ASN A 135 -26.81 44.04 -11.37
N THR A 136 -26.47 43.97 -10.08
CA THR A 136 -27.00 44.83 -9.04
C THR A 136 -26.70 46.31 -9.32
N ALA A 137 -25.45 46.63 -9.73
CA ALA A 137 -25.07 47.98 -10.10
C ALA A 137 -25.82 48.49 -11.35
N LYS A 138 -26.05 47.61 -12.36
CA LYS A 138 -26.85 47.96 -13.55
C LYS A 138 -28.31 48.24 -13.16
N TYR A 139 -28.89 47.41 -12.30
CA TYR A 139 -30.25 47.62 -11.79
C TYR A 139 -30.41 48.97 -11.06
N GLN A 140 -29.45 49.30 -10.19
CA GLN A 140 -29.45 50.60 -9.48
C GLN A 140 -29.35 51.80 -10.45
N LYS A 141 -28.47 51.71 -11.46
CA LYS A 141 -28.39 52.75 -12.50
C LYS A 141 -29.68 52.91 -13.30
N THR A 142 -30.38 51.80 -13.58
CA THR A 142 -31.69 51.85 -14.28
C THR A 142 -32.78 52.47 -13.42
N LEU A 143 -32.79 52.18 -12.09
CA LEU A 143 -33.66 52.83 -11.13
C LEU A 143 -33.49 54.36 -11.10
N GLN A 144 -32.23 54.83 -11.01
CA GLN A 144 -31.93 56.27 -11.01
C GLN A 144 -32.38 56.94 -12.32
N LYS A 145 -32.26 56.26 -13.46
CA LYS A 145 -32.76 56.78 -14.74
C LYS A 145 -34.26 56.86 -14.80
N LEU A 146 -34.98 55.95 -14.15
CA LEU A 146 -36.44 55.97 -14.09
C LEU A 146 -36.96 57.20 -13.34
N GLU A 147 -36.29 57.60 -12.25
CA GLU A 147 -36.62 58.78 -11.44
C GLU A 147 -36.49 60.09 -12.23
N THR A 148 -35.55 60.11 -13.22
CA THR A 148 -35.24 61.33 -14.00
C THR A 148 -35.85 61.39 -15.42
N SER A 149 -36.47 60.30 -15.89
CA SER A 149 -36.88 60.16 -17.30
C SER A 149 -38.38 60.21 -17.52
N ARG A 150 -38.81 60.79 -18.65
CA ARG A 150 -40.21 60.76 -19.13
C ARG A 150 -40.62 59.44 -19.82
N LEU A 151 -39.68 58.50 -20.07
CA LEU A 151 -39.89 57.23 -20.77
C LEU A 151 -40.13 56.09 -19.78
N GLN A 152 -41.19 56.18 -19.01
CA GLN A 152 -41.46 55.28 -17.85
C GLN A 152 -41.72 53.83 -18.25
N LYS A 153 -42.47 53.53 -19.33
CA LYS A 153 -42.94 52.16 -19.63
C LYS A 153 -41.83 51.18 -20.04
N SER A 154 -40.91 51.60 -20.94
CA SER A 154 -39.79 50.74 -21.37
C SER A 154 -38.78 50.49 -20.24
N LEU A 155 -38.51 51.52 -19.43
CA LEU A 155 -37.62 51.40 -18.26
C LEU A 155 -38.23 50.50 -17.16
N MET A 156 -39.56 50.55 -16.95
CA MET A 156 -40.22 49.62 -16.01
C MET A 156 -40.13 48.17 -16.45
N MET A 157 -40.30 47.86 -17.74
CA MET A 157 -40.08 46.50 -18.26
C MET A 157 -38.63 46.00 -18.05
N THR A 158 -37.65 46.86 -18.36
CA THR A 158 -36.23 46.53 -18.11
C THR A 158 -35.93 46.30 -16.65
N LEU A 159 -36.46 47.11 -15.75
CA LEU A 159 -36.32 46.93 -14.28
C LEU A 159 -36.94 45.62 -13.78
N GLN A 160 -38.14 45.29 -14.31
CA GLN A 160 -38.78 44.02 -13.94
C GLN A 160 -37.95 42.80 -14.38
N GLN A 161 -37.40 42.84 -15.58
CA GLN A 161 -36.49 41.79 -16.09
C GLN A 161 -35.20 41.69 -15.27
N GLN A 162 -34.58 42.82 -14.94
CA GLN A 162 -33.38 42.86 -14.11
C GLN A 162 -33.63 42.35 -12.68
N GLN A 163 -34.81 42.75 -12.11
CA GLN A 163 -35.20 42.24 -10.78
C GLN A 163 -35.38 40.74 -10.78
N GLN A 164 -36.03 40.17 -11.81
CA GLN A 164 -36.22 38.73 -11.92
C GLN A 164 -34.88 37.99 -12.06
N LEU A 165 -33.94 38.50 -12.90
CA LEU A 165 -32.61 37.97 -13.01
C LEU A 165 -31.83 37.98 -11.70
N LEU A 166 -31.86 39.09 -10.96
CA LEU A 166 -31.21 39.23 -9.66
C LEU A 166 -31.79 38.25 -8.62
N LYS A 167 -33.09 38.03 -8.61
CA LYS A 167 -33.71 37.02 -7.75
C LYS A 167 -33.24 35.62 -8.04
N GLN A 168 -33.16 35.28 -9.33
CA GLN A 168 -32.61 33.97 -9.76
C GLN A 168 -31.14 33.81 -9.39
N GLN A 169 -30.31 34.79 -9.73
CA GLN A 169 -28.89 34.78 -9.39
C GLN A 169 -28.64 34.71 -7.87
N SER A 170 -29.44 35.39 -7.07
CA SER A 170 -29.37 35.29 -5.60
C SER A 170 -29.67 33.88 -5.09
N ALA A 171 -30.70 33.23 -5.65
CA ALA A 171 -31.06 31.86 -5.27
C ALA A 171 -29.96 30.86 -5.70
N ASP A 172 -29.43 31.02 -6.92
CA ASP A 172 -28.36 30.17 -7.43
C ASP A 172 -27.08 30.32 -6.60
N LEU A 173 -26.72 31.55 -6.23
CA LEU A 173 -25.59 31.85 -5.37
C LEU A 173 -25.73 31.23 -3.98
N GLN A 174 -26.94 31.32 -3.39
CA GLN A 174 -27.24 30.71 -2.09
C GLN A 174 -27.09 29.19 -2.13
N ASN A 175 -27.63 28.54 -3.16
CA ASN A 175 -27.49 27.09 -3.36
C ASN A 175 -26.01 26.69 -3.49
N GLN A 176 -25.21 27.45 -4.20
CA GLN A 176 -23.79 27.16 -4.37
C GLN A 176 -23.00 27.38 -3.09
N ILE A 177 -23.34 28.39 -2.28
CA ILE A 177 -22.75 28.58 -0.94
C ILE A 177 -23.04 27.37 -0.06
N GLU A 178 -24.27 26.86 -0.09
CA GLU A 178 -24.63 25.65 0.66
C GLU A 178 -23.84 24.43 0.21
N GLN A 179 -23.71 24.20 -1.11
CA GLN A 179 -22.90 23.12 -1.66
C GLN A 179 -21.42 23.25 -1.29
N HIS A 180 -20.87 24.46 -1.38
CA HIS A 180 -19.50 24.73 -0.94
C HIS A 180 -19.28 24.40 0.55
N ASN A 181 -20.22 24.81 1.40
CA ASN A 181 -20.15 24.53 2.83
C ASN A 181 -20.24 23.02 3.13
N LEU A 182 -21.03 22.27 2.37
CA LEU A 182 -21.08 20.80 2.48
C LEU A 182 -19.72 20.17 2.10
N LEU A 183 -19.07 20.67 1.05
CA LEU A 183 -17.72 20.21 0.67
C LEU A 183 -16.69 20.49 1.76
N VAL A 184 -16.76 21.67 2.41
CA VAL A 184 -15.90 22.02 3.55
C VAL A 184 -16.11 21.04 4.71
N GLN A 185 -17.36 20.74 5.05
CA GLN A 185 -17.67 19.75 6.10
C GLN A 185 -17.15 18.35 5.73
N GLN A 186 -17.34 17.93 4.48
CA GLN A 186 -16.81 16.66 3.99
C GLN A 186 -15.30 16.62 4.09
N LEU A 187 -14.58 17.68 3.67
CA LEU A 187 -13.14 17.78 3.79
C LEU A 187 -12.68 17.61 5.24
N ASN A 188 -13.32 18.31 6.18
CA ASN A 188 -12.96 18.22 7.60
C ASN A 188 -13.13 16.79 8.14
N ASN A 189 -14.21 16.12 7.79
CA ASN A 189 -14.46 14.74 8.19
C ASN A 189 -13.42 13.77 7.61
N GLU A 190 -13.06 13.93 6.34
CA GLU A 190 -12.10 13.06 5.67
C GLU A 190 -10.65 13.31 6.16
N VAL A 191 -10.31 14.57 6.51
CA VAL A 191 -9.03 14.90 7.16
C VAL A 191 -8.90 14.19 8.50
N GLU A 192 -9.97 14.18 9.31
CA GLU A 192 -9.94 13.50 10.61
C GLU A 192 -9.80 11.97 10.46
N LYS A 193 -10.51 11.37 9.51
CA LYS A 193 -10.33 9.95 9.17
C LYS A 193 -8.90 9.63 8.72
N SER A 194 -8.31 10.48 7.86
CA SER A 194 -6.94 10.29 7.41
C SER A 194 -5.92 10.35 8.54
N LYS A 195 -6.10 11.28 9.49
CA LYS A 195 -5.28 11.35 10.71
C LYS A 195 -5.36 10.08 11.55
N GLN A 196 -6.57 9.56 11.78
CA GLN A 196 -6.79 8.33 12.53
C GLN A 196 -6.13 7.12 11.84
N LEU A 197 -6.29 6.99 10.51
CA LEU A 197 -5.66 5.94 9.74
C LEU A 197 -4.13 6.03 9.79
N HIS A 198 -3.57 7.23 9.70
CA HIS A 198 -2.13 7.46 9.81
C HIS A 198 -1.60 7.07 11.18
N GLN A 199 -2.30 7.44 12.25
CA GLN A 199 -1.94 7.05 13.61
C GLN A 199 -1.96 5.53 13.77
N GLN A 200 -3.02 4.84 13.33
CA GLN A 200 -3.12 3.39 13.37
C GLN A 200 -2.01 2.68 12.57
N LEU A 201 -1.63 3.25 11.43
CA LEU A 201 -0.52 2.74 10.61
C LEU A 201 0.79 2.87 11.38
N ASN A 202 1.07 4.03 11.98
CA ASN A 202 2.30 4.28 12.75
C ASN A 202 2.39 3.35 13.97
N GLU A 203 1.31 3.15 14.70
CA GLU A 203 1.23 2.20 15.83
C GLU A 203 1.52 0.77 15.36
N SER A 204 0.95 0.37 14.22
CA SER A 204 1.16 -0.95 13.63
C SER A 204 2.61 -1.15 13.16
N VAL A 205 3.25 -0.13 12.58
CA VAL A 205 4.67 -0.13 12.20
C VAL A 205 5.56 -0.22 13.44
N ALA A 206 5.25 0.53 14.49
CA ALA A 206 6.00 0.47 15.75
C ALA A 206 5.93 -0.92 16.40
N ALA A 207 4.73 -1.50 16.46
CA ALA A 207 4.52 -2.87 16.96
C ALA A 207 5.26 -3.91 16.12
N PHE A 208 5.23 -3.79 14.79
CA PHE A 208 5.99 -4.67 13.90
C PHE A 208 7.49 -4.58 14.16
N ASN A 209 8.04 -3.37 14.24
CA ASN A 209 9.46 -3.16 14.50
C ASN A 209 9.89 -3.68 15.88
N GLN A 210 9.02 -3.60 16.88
CA GLN A 210 9.29 -4.15 18.21
C GLN A 210 9.31 -5.68 18.19
N ASN A 211 8.35 -6.31 17.51
CA ASN A 211 8.19 -7.77 17.49
C ASN A 211 9.23 -8.47 16.59
N PHE A 212 9.68 -7.79 15.53
CA PHE A 212 10.54 -8.37 14.52
C PHE A 212 11.89 -7.66 14.39
N LYS A 213 12.45 -7.21 15.52
CA LYS A 213 13.81 -6.62 15.55
C LYS A 213 14.80 -7.54 14.82
N PRO A 214 15.72 -6.99 14.02
CA PRO A 214 16.81 -7.77 13.45
C PRO A 214 17.57 -8.49 14.56
N GLN A 215 17.70 -9.80 14.49
CA GLN A 215 18.60 -10.51 15.37
C GLN A 215 20.00 -10.21 14.89
N VAL A 216 20.84 -9.63 15.75
CA VAL A 216 22.27 -9.57 15.50
C VAL A 216 22.77 -10.98 15.60
N ILE A 217 23.06 -11.61 14.44
CA ILE A 217 23.79 -12.86 14.41
C ILE A 217 25.22 -12.48 14.78
N HIS A 218 25.60 -12.70 16.03
CA HIS A 218 27.02 -12.71 16.37
C HIS A 218 27.66 -13.78 15.49
N LYS A 219 28.53 -13.37 14.58
CA LYS A 219 29.42 -14.29 13.87
C LYS A 219 30.14 -15.06 14.97
N GLY A 220 29.75 -16.31 15.19
CA GLY A 220 30.50 -17.20 16.04
C GLY A 220 31.93 -17.19 15.54
N GLN A 221 32.85 -16.88 16.44
CA GLN A 221 34.28 -17.08 16.16
C GLN A 221 34.43 -18.58 15.90
N PHE A 222 34.73 -18.95 14.68
CA PHE A 222 35.11 -20.30 14.35
C PHE A 222 36.53 -20.47 14.95
N ASP A 223 36.60 -20.91 16.19
CA ASP A 223 37.81 -21.42 16.77
C ASP A 223 38.07 -22.77 16.08
N GLY A 224 38.81 -22.71 14.96
CA GLY A 224 39.33 -23.89 14.33
C GLY A 224 40.29 -24.61 15.30
N LYS A 225 39.86 -25.71 15.87
CA LYS A 225 40.70 -26.79 16.39
C LYS A 225 40.37 -28.05 15.64
#